data_eb6b83df0d8c2b008484c9802aa93ae1
#
_entry.id   eb6b83df0d8c2b008484c9802aa93ae1
#
_cell.length_a   1.000
_cell.length_b   1.000
_cell.length_c   1.000
_cell.angle_alpha   90.00
_cell.angle_beta   90.00
_cell.angle_gamma   90.00
#
_symmetry.space_group_name_H-M   'P 1'
#
loop_
_entity.id
_entity.type
_entity.pdbx_description
1 polymer ?
#
loop_
_entity_poly.entity_id
_entity_poly.type
_entity_poly.pdbx_seq_one_letter_code
_entity_poly.pdbx_strand_id
1 'polypeptide(L)'
;MRAGMLMVDSASLADMRRRLDPVAEPGHAFRHNARELLALSVWRNHDFTAARRYLDMITNDAESPPGTRARADLLAALIAADGGKS
;
A
#
# COMPACT_ATOMS: atom_id res chain seq x y z
N MET A 1 -16.42 11.18 -17.19
CA MET A 1 -16.05 10.95 -16.40
C MET A 1 -15.20 11.55 -15.91
N ARG A 2 -14.54 11.60 -15.36
CA ARG A 2 -14.31 12.23 -14.80
C ARG A 2 -13.28 12.25 -13.96
N ALA A 3 -12.96 13.37 -13.29
CA ALA A 3 -11.86 13.55 -12.40
C ALA A 3 -11.79 12.44 -11.38
N GLY A 4 -12.90 11.88 -11.04
CA GLY A 4 -12.93 10.77 -10.10
C GLY A 4 -12.14 9.57 -10.57
N MET A 5 -11.78 9.55 -11.83
CA MET A 5 -10.99 8.45 -12.35
C MET A 5 -9.54 8.51 -11.94
N LEU A 6 -9.12 9.63 -11.40
CA LEU A 6 -7.73 9.79 -10.98
C LEU A 6 -7.48 9.24 -9.59
N MET A 7 -8.53 8.96 -8.84
CA MET A 7 -8.43 8.41 -7.50
C MET A 7 -9.41 7.28 -7.34
N VAL A 8 -9.04 6.35 -6.48
CA VAL A 8 -9.96 5.28 -6.07
C VAL A 8 -10.91 5.90 -5.06
N ASP A 9 -12.21 5.85 -5.31
CA ASP A 9 -13.16 6.39 -4.35
C ASP A 9 -13.26 5.47 -3.13
N SER A 10 -13.89 5.97 -2.06
CA SER A 10 -13.91 5.25 -0.79
C SER A 10 -14.54 3.87 -0.90
N ALA A 11 -15.62 3.75 -1.67
CA ALA A 11 -16.29 2.46 -1.81
C ALA A 11 -15.43 1.47 -2.57
N SER A 12 -14.78 1.92 -3.65
CA SER A 12 -13.90 1.08 -4.44
C SER A 12 -12.67 0.68 -3.64
N LEU A 13 -12.15 1.60 -2.83
CA LEU A 13 -11.00 1.29 -1.99
C LEU A 13 -11.34 0.25 -0.95
N ALA A 14 -12.50 0.39 -0.30
CA ALA A 14 -12.92 -0.60 0.69
C ALA A 14 -13.09 -1.97 0.06
N ASP A 15 -13.66 -2.03 -1.14
CA ASP A 15 -13.83 -3.28 -1.85
C ASP A 15 -12.47 -3.89 -2.21
N MET A 16 -11.56 -3.07 -2.71
CA MET A 16 -10.21 -3.53 -3.04
C MET A 16 -9.52 -4.11 -1.82
N ARG A 17 -9.60 -3.40 -0.68
CA ARG A 17 -8.96 -3.88 0.53
C ARG A 17 -9.57 -5.20 1.00
N ARG A 18 -10.89 -5.31 0.93
CA ARG A 18 -11.56 -6.54 1.33
C ARG A 18 -11.11 -7.73 0.49
N ARG A 19 -10.86 -7.51 -0.79
CA ARG A 19 -10.42 -8.57 -1.69
C ARG A 19 -8.94 -8.89 -1.55
N LEU A 20 -8.12 -7.87 -1.32
CA LEU A 20 -6.68 -8.04 -1.34
C LEU A 20 -6.06 -8.29 0.03
N ASP A 21 -6.71 -7.85 1.12
CA ASP A 21 -6.16 -8.08 2.44
C ASP A 21 -5.87 -9.56 2.71
N PRO A 22 -6.76 -10.50 2.36
CA PRO A 22 -6.42 -11.91 2.55
C PRO A 22 -5.21 -12.34 1.73
N VAL A 23 -5.00 -11.75 0.55
CA VAL A 23 -3.87 -12.08 -0.32
C VAL A 23 -2.58 -11.50 0.24
N ALA A 24 -2.68 -10.47 1.07
CA ALA A 24 -1.51 -9.82 1.67
C ALA A 24 -1.00 -10.54 2.92
N GLU A 25 -1.72 -11.57 3.37
CA GLU A 25 -1.36 -12.29 4.58
C GLU A 25 -0.06 -13.08 4.43
N PRO A 26 0.68 -13.24 5.52
CA PRO A 26 1.92 -14.03 5.48
C PRO A 26 1.65 -15.42 4.92
N GLY A 27 2.58 -15.88 4.09
CA GLY A 27 2.45 -17.20 3.49
C GLY A 27 1.75 -17.24 2.16
N HIS A 28 1.08 -16.16 1.76
CA HIS A 28 0.41 -16.12 0.48
C HIS A 28 1.44 -15.81 -0.62
N ALA A 29 1.37 -16.56 -1.74
CA ALA A 29 2.35 -16.41 -2.81
C ALA A 29 2.34 -15.02 -3.44
N PHE A 30 1.18 -14.39 -3.52
CA PHE A 30 1.05 -13.07 -4.15
C PHE A 30 1.01 -11.92 -3.15
N ARG A 31 1.42 -12.17 -1.91
CA ARG A 31 1.33 -11.15 -0.87
C ARG A 31 2.14 -9.90 -1.17
N HIS A 32 3.28 -10.05 -1.83
CA HIS A 32 4.13 -8.89 -2.10
C HIS A 32 3.43 -7.91 -3.05
N ASN A 33 2.85 -8.43 -4.12
CA ASN A 33 2.12 -7.59 -5.06
C ASN A 33 0.87 -6.97 -4.42
N ALA A 34 0.15 -7.76 -3.63
CA ALA A 34 -1.05 -7.28 -2.97
C ALA A 34 -0.73 -6.14 -2.01
N ARG A 35 0.33 -6.30 -1.23
CA ARG A 35 0.75 -5.28 -0.26
C ARG A 35 1.15 -3.99 -0.95
N GLU A 36 1.90 -4.10 -2.05
CA GLU A 36 2.33 -2.93 -2.79
C GLU A 36 1.14 -2.19 -3.39
N LEU A 37 0.22 -2.92 -3.99
CA LEU A 37 -0.97 -2.32 -4.58
C LEU A 37 -1.83 -1.65 -3.52
N LEU A 38 -2.02 -2.30 -2.38
CA LEU A 38 -2.78 -1.73 -1.28
C LEU A 38 -2.12 -0.46 -0.75
N ALA A 39 -0.80 -0.49 -0.57
CA ALA A 39 -0.07 0.66 -0.08
C ALA A 39 -0.25 1.86 -1.01
N LEU A 40 -0.12 1.64 -2.31
CA LEU A 40 -0.27 2.72 -3.29
C LEU A 40 -1.70 3.25 -3.31
N SER A 41 -2.69 2.37 -3.22
CA SER A 41 -4.09 2.78 -3.28
C SER A 41 -4.48 3.63 -2.08
N VAL A 42 -4.09 3.20 -0.87
CA VAL A 42 -4.44 3.99 0.32
C VAL A 42 -3.63 5.28 0.36
N TRP A 43 -2.39 5.27 -0.15
CA TRP A 43 -1.59 6.47 -0.21
C TRP A 43 -2.22 7.52 -1.12
N ARG A 44 -2.73 7.10 -2.27
CA ARG A 44 -3.41 8.02 -3.18
C ARG A 44 -4.64 8.65 -2.56
N ASN A 45 -5.25 7.97 -1.60
CA ASN A 45 -6.39 8.49 -0.87
C ASN A 45 -5.98 9.19 0.43
N HIS A 46 -4.71 9.47 0.59
CA HIS A 46 -4.15 10.19 1.74
C HIS A 46 -4.32 9.46 3.06
N ASP A 47 -4.51 8.15 3.02
CA ASP A 47 -4.53 7.34 4.24
C ASP A 47 -3.12 6.87 4.53
N PHE A 48 -2.31 7.77 5.09
CA PHE A 48 -0.90 7.50 5.29
C PHE A 48 -0.65 6.45 6.36
N THR A 49 -1.52 6.38 7.34
CA THR A 49 -1.39 5.37 8.39
C THR A 49 -1.53 3.96 7.80
N ALA A 50 -2.55 3.76 6.98
CA ALA A 50 -2.73 2.46 6.34
C ALA A 50 -1.61 2.16 5.36
N ALA A 51 -1.18 3.16 4.59
CA ALA A 51 -0.09 2.99 3.65
C ALA A 51 1.18 2.53 4.37
N ARG A 52 1.49 3.18 5.49
CA ARG A 52 2.65 2.84 6.28
C ARG A 52 2.59 1.40 6.75
N ARG A 53 1.42 0.97 7.19
CA ARG A 53 1.25 -0.39 7.68
C ARG A 53 1.50 -1.43 6.57
N TYR A 54 0.97 -1.18 5.37
CA TYR A 54 1.23 -2.12 4.26
C TYR A 54 2.69 -2.13 3.87
N LEU A 55 3.35 -0.96 3.89
CA LEU A 55 4.78 -0.89 3.57
C LEU A 55 5.61 -1.61 4.62
N ASP A 56 5.23 -1.51 5.89
CA ASP A 56 5.92 -2.23 6.95
C ASP A 56 5.81 -3.74 6.76
N MET A 57 4.67 -4.22 6.29
CA MET A 57 4.51 -5.63 5.99
C MET A 57 5.49 -6.09 4.93
N ILE A 58 5.79 -5.23 3.96
CA ILE A 58 6.76 -5.54 2.92
C ILE A 58 8.17 -5.56 3.50
N THR A 59 8.56 -4.52 4.23
CA THR A 59 9.93 -4.41 4.72
C THR A 59 10.24 -5.43 5.80
N ASN A 60 9.22 -5.88 6.54
CA ASN A 60 9.41 -6.86 7.59
C ASN A 60 9.36 -8.31 7.10
N ASP A 61 9.03 -8.52 5.83
CA ASP A 61 8.98 -9.86 5.26
C ASP A 61 10.32 -10.18 4.60
N ALA A 62 11.04 -11.14 5.14
CA ALA A 62 12.36 -11.50 4.64
C ALA A 62 12.33 -11.98 3.20
N GLU A 63 11.17 -12.44 2.73
CA GLU A 63 11.05 -12.97 1.37
C GLU A 63 10.62 -11.92 0.36
N SER A 64 10.43 -10.68 0.78
CA SER A 64 10.08 -9.63 -0.17
C SER A 64 11.19 -9.46 -1.21
N PRO A 65 10.83 -9.37 -2.50
CA PRO A 65 11.84 -9.14 -3.54
C PRO A 65 12.60 -7.82 -3.29
N PRO A 66 13.89 -7.76 -3.65
CA PRO A 66 14.68 -6.55 -3.42
C PRO A 66 14.09 -5.30 -4.04
N GLY A 67 13.54 -5.41 -5.25
CA GLY A 67 12.92 -4.26 -5.91
C GLY A 67 11.70 -3.76 -5.17
N THR A 68 10.88 -4.69 -4.67
CA THR A 68 9.70 -4.34 -3.91
C THR A 68 10.08 -3.65 -2.60
N ARG A 69 11.12 -4.15 -1.93
CA ARG A 69 11.60 -3.56 -0.68
C ARG A 69 12.14 -2.15 -0.91
N ALA A 70 12.89 -1.97 -2.00
CA ALA A 70 13.43 -0.65 -2.31
C ALA A 70 12.32 0.35 -2.56
N ARG A 71 11.28 -0.05 -3.29
CA ARG A 71 10.14 0.83 -3.54
C ARG A 71 9.38 1.14 -2.25
N ALA A 72 9.25 0.14 -1.37
CA ALA A 72 8.57 0.34 -0.09
C ALA A 72 9.33 1.32 0.77
N ASP A 73 10.66 1.21 0.81
CA ASP A 73 11.48 2.15 1.57
C ASP A 73 11.35 3.56 1.03
N LEU A 74 11.34 3.70 -0.29
CA LEU A 74 11.18 5.01 -0.91
C LEU A 74 9.83 5.62 -0.59
N LEU A 75 8.76 4.83 -0.70
CA LEU A 75 7.42 5.32 -0.40
C LEU A 75 7.28 5.69 1.07
N ALA A 76 7.89 4.89 1.96
CA ALA A 76 7.85 5.20 3.38
C ALA A 76 8.56 6.53 3.67
N ALA A 77 9.66 6.81 2.98
CA ALA A 77 10.37 8.07 3.13
C ALA A 77 9.50 9.23 2.66
N LEU A 78 8.80 9.06 1.54
CA LEU A 78 7.92 10.10 1.02
C LEU A 78 6.76 10.38 1.97
N ILE A 79 6.20 9.33 2.56
CA ILE A 79 5.12 9.48 3.52
C ILE A 79 5.62 10.23 4.76
N ALA A 80 6.81 9.90 5.23
CA ALA A 80 7.36 10.57 6.39
C ALA A 80 7.59 12.06 6.11
N ALA A 81 7.99 12.40 4.88
CA ALA A 81 8.22 13.79 4.52
C ALA A 81 6.92 14.58 4.42
N ASP A 82 5.88 13.96 3.85
CA ASP A 82 4.61 14.66 3.62
C ASP A 82 3.60 14.43 4.72
N GLY A 83 3.33 13.16 5.01
CA GLY A 83 2.30 12.80 5.97
C GLY A 83 2.68 13.09 7.40
N GLY A 84 3.95 12.98 7.70
CA GLY A 84 4.44 13.20 9.05
C GLY A 84 4.34 14.64 9.50
N LYS A 85 4.16 15.56 8.57
CA LYS A 85 4.07 16.96 8.88
C LYS A 85 2.68 17.39 9.32
N SER A 86 1.71 16.60 9.07
CA SER A 86 0.33 16.95 9.35
C SER A 86 -0.04 16.83 10.81
#